data_9ec6fc1b9862b43d0acfb19385d6dbb8
#
_entry.id   9ec6fc1b9862b43d0acfb19385d6dbb8
#
_cell.length_a   1.000
_cell.length_b   1.000
_cell.length_c   1.000
_cell.angle_alpha   90.00
_cell.angle_beta   90.00
_cell.angle_gamma   90.00
#
_symmetry.space_group_name_H-M   'P 1'
#
loop_
_entity.id
_entity.type
_entity.pdbx_description
1 polymer ?
#
loop_
_entity_poly.entity_id
_entity_poly.type
_entity_poly.pdbx_seq_one_letter_code
_entity_poly.pdbx_strand_id
1 'polypeptide(L)'
;MNYRNESEIMYAIRKFLDEHQVPFNIAEISQHTNYIYDFYLPKGLENAKFPLGKGYVKYEIEGPVAIEVKGRLLFDTIQRYVTLFTEELAPQKEVSSFLLVYVEGKLPSILKYHLEKLKVKGFYVLSLSQFLGMQIDTVIPKKKFNLEEYDWVKDRDKILEIAKVSLQDKDFSFFFGAGVSMSAKLPSWWKLLEGLVNKSKQKQLDKNDIDNLQQVCYDSSIVLGRFIRQMMETKSNGEDYYNAVHDALYAGNDSCTSPLIQEICNLILAKRQFAKSIITYNFDDVMERAMDNVGIKNYSIFGMNQPQQAFPIYHVHGFIPYDNSQIIKSVPILSEEEYHRVYANSYNWSNVEQIHALSRTTCIFIGLSMTDPNLRRLLDIAIRDSENEARHFVFLPQIKEFKNVKDSDRKNNEAMRIHKEMFLELGLRVIWYTDYTELPTLIGMLK
;
A
#
# COMPACT_ATOMS: atom_id res chain seq x y z
N MET A 1 -14.07 7.10 10.45
CA MET A 1 -12.99 6.30 9.86
C MET A 1 -12.73 6.85 8.46
N ASN A 2 -11.52 7.28 8.16
CA ASN A 2 -11.14 7.66 6.80
C ASN A 2 -10.42 6.47 6.17
N TYR A 3 -11.17 5.55 5.58
CA TYR A 3 -10.61 4.49 4.77
C TYR A 3 -10.09 5.14 3.47
N ARG A 4 -8.81 4.97 3.16
CA ARG A 4 -8.15 5.68 2.06
C ARG A 4 -8.13 4.90 0.75
N ASN A 5 -8.42 3.59 0.79
CA ASN A 5 -8.38 2.73 -0.39
C ASN A 5 -9.37 1.56 -0.30
N GLU A 6 -9.63 0.92 -1.43
CA GLU A 6 -10.58 -0.20 -1.55
C GLU A 6 -10.18 -1.41 -0.71
N SER A 7 -8.88 -1.66 -0.54
CA SER A 7 -8.38 -2.79 0.27
C SER A 7 -8.74 -2.67 1.76
N GLU A 8 -8.69 -1.44 2.32
CA GLU A 8 -9.11 -1.20 3.70
C GLU A 8 -10.61 -1.42 3.90
N ILE A 9 -11.41 -1.07 2.89
CA ILE A 9 -12.86 -1.30 2.89
C ILE A 9 -13.15 -2.79 2.82
N MET A 10 -12.50 -3.50 1.90
CA MET A 10 -12.65 -4.95 1.75
C MET A 10 -12.31 -5.67 3.06
N TYR A 11 -11.23 -5.27 3.73
CA TYR A 11 -10.87 -5.81 5.03
C TYR A 11 -11.97 -5.57 6.09
N ALA A 12 -12.51 -4.35 6.17
CA ALA A 12 -13.56 -4.02 7.12
C ALA A 12 -14.85 -4.82 6.86
N ILE A 13 -15.20 -5.03 5.58
CA ILE A 13 -16.36 -5.85 5.19
C ILE A 13 -16.10 -7.32 5.53
N ARG A 14 -14.92 -7.87 5.17
CA ARG A 14 -14.53 -9.23 5.52
C ARG A 14 -14.66 -9.47 7.03
N LYS A 15 -14.06 -8.60 7.83
CA LYS A 15 -14.12 -8.69 9.29
C LYS A 15 -15.56 -8.67 9.80
N PHE A 16 -16.40 -7.78 9.25
CA PHE A 16 -17.81 -7.71 9.58
C PHE A 16 -18.54 -9.03 9.28
N LEU A 17 -18.30 -9.62 8.09
CA LEU A 17 -18.91 -10.88 7.69
C LEU A 17 -18.44 -12.05 8.56
N ASP A 18 -17.14 -12.10 8.89
CA ASP A 18 -16.56 -13.10 9.80
C ASP A 18 -17.13 -12.98 11.23
N GLU A 19 -17.21 -11.76 11.78
CA GLU A 19 -17.77 -11.51 13.10
C GLU A 19 -19.26 -11.90 13.22
N HIS A 20 -20.00 -11.81 12.11
CA HIS A 20 -21.40 -12.22 12.04
C HIS A 20 -21.58 -13.65 11.50
N GLN A 21 -20.49 -14.38 11.26
CA GLN A 21 -20.48 -15.75 10.74
C GLN A 21 -21.29 -15.92 9.44
N VAL A 22 -21.25 -14.89 8.58
CA VAL A 22 -21.86 -14.92 7.26
C VAL A 22 -20.92 -15.63 6.30
N PRO A 23 -21.30 -16.73 5.64
CA PRO A 23 -20.47 -17.39 4.64
C PRO A 23 -20.29 -16.49 3.41
N PHE A 24 -19.04 -16.32 2.97
CA PHE A 24 -18.72 -15.55 1.77
C PHE A 24 -17.53 -16.14 1.01
N ASN A 25 -17.44 -15.83 -0.28
CA ASN A 25 -16.31 -16.10 -1.15
C ASN A 25 -15.75 -14.74 -1.63
N ILE A 26 -14.43 -14.65 -1.80
CA ILE A 26 -13.74 -13.44 -2.31
C ILE A 26 -13.26 -13.74 -3.73
N ALA A 27 -13.37 -12.76 -4.62
CA ALA A 27 -12.94 -12.84 -6.02
C ALA A 27 -13.57 -14.02 -6.77
N GLU A 28 -14.82 -14.37 -6.45
CA GLU A 28 -15.55 -15.40 -7.17
C GLU A 28 -15.95 -14.91 -8.55
N ILE A 29 -15.79 -15.79 -9.54
CA ILE A 29 -16.15 -15.50 -10.94
C ILE A 29 -17.61 -15.89 -11.17
N SER A 30 -18.38 -14.99 -11.76
CA SER A 30 -19.74 -15.23 -12.19
C SER A 30 -19.80 -16.46 -13.12
N GLN A 31 -20.79 -17.32 -12.92
CA GLN A 31 -20.98 -18.53 -13.74
C GLN A 31 -21.50 -18.22 -15.16
N HIS A 32 -22.11 -17.05 -15.35
CA HIS A 32 -22.78 -16.66 -16.60
C HIS A 32 -22.11 -15.49 -17.31
N THR A 33 -21.25 -14.75 -16.60
CA THR A 33 -20.49 -13.61 -17.12
C THR A 33 -19.02 -13.76 -16.72
N ASN A 34 -18.13 -12.97 -17.27
CA ASN A 34 -16.73 -12.92 -16.82
C ASN A 34 -16.52 -11.94 -15.65
N TYR A 35 -17.60 -11.58 -14.96
CA TYR A 35 -17.52 -10.63 -13.86
C TYR A 35 -16.95 -11.30 -12.61
N ILE A 36 -16.09 -10.60 -11.89
CA ILE A 36 -15.47 -11.05 -10.64
C ILE A 36 -16.05 -10.23 -9.50
N TYR A 37 -16.68 -10.88 -8.54
CA TYR A 37 -17.24 -10.26 -7.36
C TYR A 37 -16.14 -9.94 -6.35
N ASP A 38 -16.17 -8.76 -5.71
CA ASP A 38 -15.33 -8.49 -4.54
C ASP A 38 -15.69 -9.44 -3.38
N PHE A 39 -17.00 -9.59 -3.11
CA PHE A 39 -17.53 -10.62 -2.21
C PHE A 39 -18.80 -11.22 -2.80
N TYR A 40 -18.93 -12.54 -2.68
CA TYR A 40 -20.14 -13.29 -3.02
C TYR A 40 -20.63 -14.04 -1.78
N LEU A 41 -21.88 -13.81 -1.39
CA LEU A 41 -22.54 -14.40 -0.24
C LEU A 41 -23.61 -15.37 -0.70
N PRO A 42 -23.33 -16.68 -0.79
CA PRO A 42 -24.26 -17.65 -1.37
C PRO A 42 -25.56 -17.81 -0.58
N LYS A 43 -25.52 -17.53 0.74
CA LYS A 43 -26.70 -17.58 1.62
C LYS A 43 -27.32 -16.21 1.89
N GLY A 44 -26.72 -15.14 1.36
CA GLY A 44 -27.18 -13.78 1.56
C GLY A 44 -26.96 -13.22 2.97
N LEU A 45 -27.69 -12.15 3.28
CA LEU A 45 -27.71 -11.48 4.56
C LEU A 45 -29.15 -11.53 5.12
N GLU A 46 -29.57 -12.70 5.54
CA GLU A 46 -30.93 -12.90 6.07
C GLU A 46 -31.19 -11.97 7.29
N ASN A 47 -32.34 -11.30 7.27
CA ASN A 47 -32.77 -10.37 8.33
C ASN A 47 -31.86 -9.17 8.60
N ALA A 48 -31.09 -8.70 7.62
CA ALA A 48 -30.29 -7.50 7.77
C ALA A 48 -31.16 -6.25 7.93
N LYS A 49 -30.86 -5.45 8.95
CA LYS A 49 -31.54 -4.17 9.24
C LYS A 49 -30.53 -3.04 9.06
N PHE A 50 -30.84 -2.06 8.19
CA PHE A 50 -30.01 -0.89 7.98
C PHE A 50 -30.42 0.28 8.91
N PRO A 51 -29.47 0.97 9.53
CA PRO A 51 -29.76 2.21 10.23
C PRO A 51 -29.96 3.34 9.20
N LEU A 52 -31.20 3.64 8.85
CA LEU A 52 -31.57 4.80 8.04
C LEU A 52 -32.30 5.82 8.91
N GLY A 53 -31.62 6.88 9.36
CA GLY A 53 -32.24 8.02 10.03
C GLY A 53 -33.02 7.67 11.29
N LYS A 54 -34.12 8.40 11.60
CA LYS A 54 -34.96 8.20 12.79
C LYS A 54 -35.86 6.95 12.75
N GLY A 55 -35.54 5.91 12.00
CA GLY A 55 -36.28 4.66 11.97
C GLY A 55 -35.48 3.60 11.21
N TYR A 56 -35.44 2.39 11.75
CA TYR A 56 -34.90 1.24 11.02
C TYR A 56 -35.89 0.85 9.93
N VAL A 57 -35.50 0.94 8.68
CA VAL A 57 -36.26 0.33 7.58
C VAL A 57 -35.76 -1.10 7.42
N LYS A 58 -36.65 -2.07 7.55
CA LYS A 58 -36.34 -3.48 7.30
C LYS A 58 -36.16 -3.65 5.79
N TYR A 59 -34.92 -3.83 5.32
CA TYR A 59 -34.65 -4.28 3.97
C TYR A 59 -34.51 -5.80 4.00
N GLU A 60 -35.31 -6.48 3.25
CA GLU A 60 -35.13 -7.92 3.02
C GLU A 60 -34.06 -8.05 1.92
N ILE A 61 -32.82 -8.33 2.31
CA ILE A 61 -31.77 -8.67 1.38
C ILE A 61 -31.85 -10.16 1.11
N GLU A 62 -32.47 -10.49 0.02
CA GLU A 62 -32.59 -11.87 -0.40
C GLU A 62 -31.22 -12.34 -0.97
N GLY A 63 -30.78 -13.53 -0.58
CA GLY A 63 -29.57 -14.16 -1.12
C GLY A 63 -29.83 -14.97 -2.37
N PRO A 64 -28.81 -15.19 -3.22
CA PRO A 64 -27.41 -14.79 -3.06
C PRO A 64 -27.16 -13.29 -3.20
N VAL A 65 -26.10 -12.79 -2.50
CA VAL A 65 -25.71 -11.37 -2.48
C VAL A 65 -24.34 -11.19 -3.08
N ALA A 66 -24.21 -10.23 -4.00
CA ALA A 66 -22.92 -9.71 -4.44
C ALA A 66 -22.61 -8.39 -3.72
N ILE A 67 -21.37 -8.20 -3.29
CA ILE A 67 -20.87 -6.94 -2.75
C ILE A 67 -19.73 -6.47 -3.62
N GLU A 68 -19.82 -5.23 -4.05
CA GLU A 68 -18.78 -4.51 -4.78
C GLU A 68 -18.32 -3.31 -3.98
N VAL A 69 -17.02 -3.10 -3.95
CA VAL A 69 -16.37 -2.07 -3.14
C VAL A 69 -15.77 -0.99 -4.03
N LYS A 70 -16.03 0.28 -3.72
CA LYS A 70 -15.44 1.41 -4.43
C LYS A 70 -14.92 2.46 -3.45
N GLY A 71 -13.68 2.86 -3.65
CA GLY A 71 -13.07 3.94 -2.88
C GLY A 71 -13.80 5.28 -3.09
N ARG A 72 -14.26 5.53 -4.31
CA ARG A 72 -15.02 6.73 -4.70
C ARG A 72 -16.23 6.35 -5.55
N LEU A 73 -17.35 7.00 -5.27
CA LEU A 73 -18.59 6.77 -6.01
C LEU A 73 -18.77 7.85 -7.09
N LEU A 74 -18.87 7.43 -8.35
CA LEU A 74 -19.18 8.26 -9.50
C LEU A 74 -20.54 7.87 -10.09
N PHE A 75 -21.20 8.79 -10.79
CA PHE A 75 -22.48 8.52 -11.44
C PHE A 75 -22.40 7.36 -12.44
N ASP A 76 -21.40 7.39 -13.32
CA ASP A 76 -21.18 6.34 -14.32
C ASP A 76 -20.89 4.97 -13.69
N THR A 77 -20.21 4.96 -12.54
CA THR A 77 -19.96 3.75 -11.76
C THR A 77 -21.28 3.14 -11.28
N ILE A 78 -22.19 3.95 -10.74
CA ILE A 78 -23.50 3.46 -10.29
C ILE A 78 -24.30 2.92 -11.49
N GLN A 79 -24.37 3.66 -12.58
CA GLN A 79 -25.10 3.25 -13.79
C GLN A 79 -24.58 1.91 -14.33
N ARG A 80 -23.26 1.76 -14.42
CA ARG A 80 -22.60 0.54 -14.86
C ARG A 80 -23.01 -0.67 -14.00
N TYR A 81 -23.00 -0.53 -12.67
CA TYR A 81 -23.38 -1.64 -11.79
C TYR A 81 -24.88 -1.89 -11.74
N VAL A 82 -25.70 -0.86 -11.92
CA VAL A 82 -27.15 -1.04 -12.11
C VAL A 82 -27.41 -1.86 -13.37
N THR A 83 -26.81 -1.51 -14.50
CA THR A 83 -26.94 -2.25 -15.77
C THR A 83 -26.45 -3.69 -15.61
N LEU A 84 -25.25 -3.91 -15.07
CA LEU A 84 -24.71 -5.24 -14.80
C LEU A 84 -25.70 -6.08 -13.97
N PHE A 85 -26.21 -5.54 -12.88
CA PHE A 85 -27.14 -6.25 -12.01
C PHE A 85 -28.46 -6.56 -12.72
N THR A 86 -29.09 -5.55 -13.36
CA THR A 86 -30.44 -5.69 -13.92
C THR A 86 -30.48 -6.47 -15.22
N GLU A 87 -29.46 -6.39 -16.05
CA GLU A 87 -29.44 -6.97 -17.39
C GLU A 87 -28.69 -8.31 -17.44
N GLU A 88 -27.70 -8.51 -16.58
CA GLU A 88 -26.84 -9.69 -16.65
C GLU A 88 -27.01 -10.64 -15.45
N LEU A 89 -26.91 -10.16 -14.21
CA LEU A 89 -26.84 -11.05 -13.04
C LEU A 89 -28.19 -11.47 -12.49
N ALA A 90 -29.13 -10.54 -12.30
CA ALA A 90 -30.44 -10.82 -11.73
C ALA A 90 -31.32 -11.70 -12.63
N PRO A 91 -31.34 -11.56 -13.98
CA PRO A 91 -32.11 -12.44 -14.87
C PRO A 91 -31.67 -13.90 -14.80
N GLN A 92 -30.40 -14.17 -14.56
CA GLN A 92 -29.80 -15.49 -14.41
C GLN A 92 -30.04 -16.11 -13.03
N LYS A 93 -30.61 -15.33 -12.08
CA LYS A 93 -30.81 -15.71 -10.66
C LYS A 93 -29.50 -16.04 -9.93
N GLU A 94 -28.39 -15.60 -10.46
CA GLU A 94 -27.07 -15.77 -9.85
C GLU A 94 -26.93 -14.90 -8.61
N VAL A 95 -27.48 -13.68 -8.67
CA VAL A 95 -27.48 -12.70 -7.59
C VAL A 95 -28.91 -12.16 -7.42
N SER A 96 -29.44 -12.27 -6.21
CA SER A 96 -30.77 -11.71 -5.87
C SER A 96 -30.66 -10.29 -5.32
N SER A 97 -29.53 -9.94 -4.71
CA SER A 97 -29.25 -8.60 -4.22
C SER A 97 -27.81 -8.18 -4.50
N PHE A 98 -27.62 -6.92 -4.90
CA PHE A 98 -26.33 -6.33 -5.20
C PHE A 98 -26.08 -5.13 -4.30
N LEU A 99 -24.96 -5.14 -3.56
CA LEU A 99 -24.57 -4.10 -2.64
C LEU A 99 -23.34 -3.36 -3.17
N LEU A 100 -23.49 -2.11 -3.55
CA LEU A 100 -22.38 -1.24 -3.91
C LEU A 100 -21.96 -0.45 -2.66
N VAL A 101 -20.81 -0.81 -2.07
CA VAL A 101 -20.30 -0.20 -0.84
C VAL A 101 -19.19 0.79 -1.16
N TYR A 102 -19.28 2.01 -0.61
CA TYR A 102 -18.31 3.06 -0.86
C TYR A 102 -17.82 3.73 0.44
N VAL A 103 -16.66 4.40 0.35
CA VAL A 103 -16.14 5.19 1.47
C VAL A 103 -16.93 6.46 1.66
N GLU A 104 -17.17 6.82 2.91
CA GLU A 104 -17.78 8.10 3.26
C GLU A 104 -16.91 9.27 2.79
N GLY A 105 -17.49 10.11 1.97
CA GLY A 105 -16.97 11.39 1.53
C GLY A 105 -18.14 12.36 1.36
N LYS A 106 -17.85 13.62 1.05
CA LYS A 106 -18.89 14.56 0.60
C LYS A 106 -19.38 14.11 -0.78
N LEU A 107 -20.46 13.31 -0.80
CA LEU A 107 -21.14 13.02 -2.06
C LEU A 107 -21.61 14.34 -2.68
N PRO A 108 -21.32 14.59 -3.98
CA PRO A 108 -21.90 15.71 -4.70
C PRO A 108 -23.42 15.73 -4.56
N SER A 109 -24.03 16.90 -4.36
CA SER A 109 -25.47 17.03 -4.15
C SER A 109 -26.30 16.38 -5.26
N ILE A 110 -25.81 16.44 -6.48
CA ILE A 110 -26.44 15.81 -7.65
C ILE A 110 -26.43 14.26 -7.53
N LEU A 111 -25.35 13.68 -7.05
CA LEU A 111 -25.22 12.23 -6.88
C LEU A 111 -26.16 11.76 -5.77
N LYS A 112 -26.23 12.50 -4.67
CA LYS A 112 -27.15 12.21 -3.56
C LYS A 112 -28.61 12.22 -4.04
N TYR A 113 -28.99 13.21 -4.84
CA TYR A 113 -30.33 13.29 -5.44
C TYR A 113 -30.65 12.10 -6.35
N HIS A 114 -29.67 11.65 -7.15
CA HIS A 114 -29.86 10.47 -8.01
C HIS A 114 -29.98 9.18 -7.18
N LEU A 115 -29.21 9.01 -6.13
CA LEU A 115 -29.31 7.85 -5.24
C LEU A 115 -30.69 7.78 -4.54
N GLU A 116 -31.24 8.91 -4.12
CA GLU A 116 -32.59 8.99 -3.51
C GLU A 116 -33.70 8.58 -4.49
N LYS A 117 -33.46 8.76 -5.80
CA LYS A 117 -34.39 8.35 -6.87
C LYS A 117 -34.15 6.94 -7.42
N LEU A 118 -33.03 6.34 -7.11
CA LEU A 118 -32.69 5.01 -7.56
C LEU A 118 -33.57 3.96 -6.86
N LYS A 119 -34.57 3.42 -7.57
CA LYS A 119 -35.54 2.44 -7.04
C LYS A 119 -35.43 1.13 -7.83
N VAL A 120 -34.27 0.51 -7.79
CA VAL A 120 -34.05 -0.81 -8.36
C VAL A 120 -34.18 -1.85 -7.25
N LYS A 121 -35.14 -2.76 -7.36
CA LYS A 121 -35.35 -3.83 -6.37
C LYS A 121 -34.10 -4.71 -6.33
N GLY A 122 -33.54 -4.94 -5.15
CA GLY A 122 -32.36 -5.76 -4.95
C GLY A 122 -31.01 -5.03 -5.19
N PHE A 123 -31.01 -3.77 -5.62
CA PHE A 123 -29.78 -3.00 -5.79
C PHE A 123 -29.69 -1.91 -4.70
N TYR A 124 -28.60 -1.94 -3.92
CA TYR A 124 -28.40 -1.05 -2.79
C TYR A 124 -27.06 -0.35 -2.88
N VAL A 125 -27.01 0.95 -2.62
CA VAL A 125 -25.80 1.76 -2.52
C VAL A 125 -25.62 2.21 -1.09
N LEU A 126 -24.57 1.77 -0.43
CA LEU A 126 -24.34 1.94 0.99
C LEU A 126 -22.98 2.60 1.23
N SER A 127 -22.92 3.55 2.16
CA SER A 127 -21.62 3.91 2.71
C SER A 127 -21.08 2.78 3.59
N LEU A 128 -19.77 2.71 3.75
CA LEU A 128 -19.16 1.70 4.62
C LEU A 128 -19.71 1.76 6.06
N SER A 129 -19.96 2.96 6.60
CA SER A 129 -20.55 3.08 7.95
C SER A 129 -21.99 2.55 8.00
N GLN A 130 -22.78 2.72 6.94
CA GLN A 130 -24.10 2.10 6.84
C GLN A 130 -24.00 0.59 6.77
N PHE A 131 -23.05 0.07 5.98
CA PHE A 131 -22.81 -1.38 5.89
C PHE A 131 -22.38 -1.97 7.25
N LEU A 132 -21.39 -1.38 7.90
CA LEU A 132 -20.89 -1.86 9.21
C LEU A 132 -21.87 -1.63 10.36
N GLY A 133 -22.82 -0.70 10.22
CA GLY A 133 -23.90 -0.45 11.17
C GLY A 133 -25.11 -1.37 10.99
N MET A 134 -25.09 -2.27 9.98
CA MET A 134 -26.17 -3.25 9.82
C MET A 134 -26.30 -4.13 11.06
N GLN A 135 -27.53 -4.31 11.52
CA GLN A 135 -27.85 -5.31 12.53
C GLN A 135 -28.31 -6.58 11.82
N ILE A 136 -27.58 -7.66 12.00
CA ILE A 136 -27.96 -8.98 11.52
C ILE A 136 -28.53 -9.73 12.71
N ASP A 137 -29.80 -10.16 12.64
CA ASP A 137 -30.41 -10.97 13.68
C ASP A 137 -29.85 -12.41 13.60
N THR A 138 -28.68 -12.60 14.17
CA THR A 138 -28.14 -13.95 14.39
C THR A 138 -28.56 -14.44 15.76
N VAL A 139 -29.11 -15.64 15.83
CA VAL A 139 -29.51 -16.36 17.06
C VAL A 139 -28.29 -16.87 17.85
N ILE A 140 -27.13 -16.31 17.65
CA ILE A 140 -25.89 -16.75 18.31
C ILE A 140 -25.53 -15.72 19.40
N PRO A 141 -25.26 -16.19 20.65
CA PRO A 141 -24.93 -15.29 21.73
C PRO A 141 -23.67 -14.50 21.37
N LYS A 142 -23.78 -13.18 21.41
CA LYS A 142 -22.62 -12.29 21.28
C LYS A 142 -21.56 -12.75 22.27
N LYS A 143 -20.53 -13.45 21.82
CA LYS A 143 -19.32 -13.58 22.58
C LYS A 143 -18.84 -12.16 22.84
N LYS A 144 -18.94 -11.69 24.07
CA LYS A 144 -18.24 -10.49 24.50
C LYS A 144 -16.77 -10.77 24.25
N PHE A 145 -16.25 -10.29 23.12
CA PHE A 145 -14.81 -10.13 23.00
C PHE A 145 -14.44 -9.13 24.10
N ASN A 146 -13.77 -9.63 25.13
CA ASN A 146 -12.95 -8.77 25.95
C ASN A 146 -11.86 -8.25 24.99
N LEU A 147 -12.10 -7.06 24.47
CA LEU A 147 -11.10 -6.28 23.78
C LEU A 147 -10.10 -5.88 24.88
N GLU A 148 -9.13 -6.74 25.15
CA GLU A 148 -7.91 -6.28 25.82
C GLU A 148 -7.42 -5.13 24.95
N GLU A 149 -7.20 -3.99 25.57
CA GLU A 149 -6.72 -2.79 24.89
C GLU A 149 -5.39 -3.14 24.23
N TYR A 150 -5.31 -2.97 22.90
CA TYR A 150 -4.10 -3.34 22.15
C TYR A 150 -2.93 -2.46 22.61
N ASP A 151 -2.02 -3.05 23.35
CA ASP A 151 -0.76 -2.44 23.77
C ASP A 151 0.29 -2.66 22.67
N TRP A 152 0.35 -1.69 21.74
CA TRP A 152 1.26 -1.77 20.60
C TRP A 152 2.74 -1.69 21.01
N VAL A 153 3.07 -1.05 22.14
CA VAL A 153 4.45 -0.94 22.62
C VAL A 153 4.96 -2.31 23.07
N LYS A 154 4.17 -2.99 23.90
CA LYS A 154 4.49 -4.35 24.36
C LYS A 154 4.55 -5.33 23.19
N ASP A 155 3.66 -5.20 22.23
CA ASP A 155 3.64 -6.03 21.02
C ASP A 155 4.88 -5.77 20.15
N ARG A 156 5.25 -4.49 19.94
CA ARG A 156 6.47 -4.08 19.24
C ARG A 156 7.72 -4.73 19.86
N ASP A 157 7.87 -4.61 21.18
CA ASP A 157 9.05 -5.11 21.88
C ASP A 157 9.17 -6.64 21.74
N LYS A 158 8.04 -7.35 21.81
CA LYS A 158 8.00 -8.79 21.52
C LYS A 158 8.40 -9.11 20.07
N ILE A 159 7.93 -8.33 19.09
CA ILE A 159 8.26 -8.55 17.67
C ILE A 159 9.73 -8.23 17.40
N LEU A 160 10.30 -7.22 18.06
CA LEU A 160 11.73 -6.90 17.99
C LEU A 160 12.60 -8.07 18.48
N GLU A 161 12.24 -8.71 19.60
CA GLU A 161 12.95 -9.88 20.07
C GLU A 161 12.86 -11.06 19.08
N ILE A 162 11.68 -11.29 18.48
CA ILE A 162 11.51 -12.29 17.43
C ILE A 162 12.39 -11.94 16.21
N ALA A 163 12.45 -10.67 15.80
CA ALA A 163 13.29 -10.24 14.70
C ALA A 163 14.78 -10.45 15.02
N LYS A 164 15.23 -10.03 16.19
CA LYS A 164 16.61 -10.25 16.66
C LYS A 164 17.01 -11.71 16.61
N VAL A 165 16.19 -12.60 17.16
CA VAL A 165 16.43 -14.05 17.13
C VAL A 165 16.46 -14.57 15.67
N SER A 166 15.53 -14.12 14.84
CA SER A 166 15.47 -14.54 13.42
C SER A 166 16.70 -14.13 12.61
N LEU A 167 17.43 -13.09 13.03
CA LEU A 167 18.64 -12.61 12.36
C LEU A 167 19.94 -13.17 12.95
N GLN A 168 19.90 -14.06 13.93
CA GLN A 168 21.11 -14.61 14.55
C GLN A 168 21.83 -15.60 13.63
N ASP A 169 21.07 -16.42 12.92
CA ASP A 169 21.57 -17.56 12.16
C ASP A 169 20.93 -17.74 10.78
N LYS A 170 20.10 -16.77 10.35
CA LYS A 170 19.40 -16.83 9.06
C LYS A 170 19.80 -15.70 8.15
N ASP A 171 19.82 -16.02 6.87
CA ASP A 171 20.05 -15.04 5.80
C ASP A 171 18.93 -13.98 5.79
N PHE A 172 19.31 -12.71 5.64
CA PHE A 172 18.38 -11.62 5.57
C PHE A 172 18.73 -10.62 4.49
N SER A 173 17.70 -9.92 3.99
CA SER A 173 17.79 -8.86 3.00
C SER A 173 16.97 -7.65 3.45
N PHE A 174 17.38 -6.48 2.99
CA PHE A 174 16.62 -5.25 3.25
C PHE A 174 15.74 -4.88 2.06
N PHE A 175 14.60 -4.28 2.35
CA PHE A 175 13.74 -3.58 1.40
C PHE A 175 13.62 -2.12 1.82
N PHE A 176 14.13 -1.21 0.99
CA PHE A 176 14.17 0.21 1.31
C PHE A 176 13.22 1.03 0.44
N GLY A 177 12.55 1.98 1.08
CA GLY A 177 11.78 3.02 0.43
C GLY A 177 12.31 4.42 0.74
N ALA A 178 11.60 5.43 0.25
CA ALA A 178 12.01 6.83 0.32
C ALA A 178 12.34 7.31 1.75
N GLY A 179 11.76 6.71 2.78
CA GLY A 179 12.06 7.06 4.18
C GLY A 179 13.51 6.88 4.58
N VAL A 180 14.24 5.94 3.95
CA VAL A 180 15.70 5.77 4.20
C VAL A 180 16.46 6.97 3.63
N SER A 181 16.22 7.34 2.37
CA SER A 181 16.88 8.47 1.71
C SER A 181 16.45 9.83 2.29
N MET A 182 15.19 9.94 2.73
CA MET A 182 14.70 11.12 3.47
C MET A 182 15.45 11.36 4.77
N SER A 183 15.95 10.32 5.44
CA SER A 183 16.79 10.46 6.62
C SER A 183 18.13 11.16 6.32
N ALA A 184 18.63 11.06 5.09
CA ALA A 184 19.77 11.79 4.54
C ALA A 184 19.36 13.10 3.85
N LYS A 185 18.14 13.61 4.10
CA LYS A 185 17.58 14.86 3.57
C LYS A 185 17.26 14.87 2.07
N LEU A 186 17.16 13.71 1.41
CA LEU A 186 16.61 13.63 0.06
C LEU A 186 15.08 13.85 0.10
N PRO A 187 14.48 14.25 -1.03
CA PRO A 187 13.05 14.51 -1.08
C PRO A 187 12.21 13.24 -0.90
N SER A 188 11.01 13.39 -0.36
CA SER A 188 9.97 12.37 -0.50
C SER A 188 9.51 12.27 -1.95
N TRP A 189 8.79 11.20 -2.29
CA TRP A 189 8.23 11.02 -3.64
C TRP A 189 7.42 12.24 -4.11
N TRP A 190 6.54 12.77 -3.27
CA TRP A 190 5.74 13.95 -3.59
C TRP A 190 6.60 15.21 -3.78
N LYS A 191 7.59 15.43 -2.95
CA LYS A 191 8.52 16.55 -3.12
C LYS A 191 9.37 16.44 -4.38
N LEU A 192 9.75 15.22 -4.78
CA LEU A 192 10.43 14.97 -6.04
C LEU A 192 9.54 15.39 -7.21
N LEU A 193 8.28 14.94 -7.24
CA LEU A 193 7.32 15.30 -8.28
C LEU A 193 7.05 16.82 -8.29
N GLU A 194 6.90 17.45 -7.13
CA GLU A 194 6.78 18.90 -6.98
C GLU A 194 7.98 19.64 -7.60
N GLY A 195 9.19 19.16 -7.31
CA GLY A 195 10.42 19.70 -7.89
C GLY A 195 10.45 19.62 -9.42
N LEU A 196 9.96 18.51 -9.98
CA LEU A 196 9.85 18.32 -11.43
C LEU A 196 8.81 19.24 -12.07
N VAL A 197 7.63 19.40 -11.47
CA VAL A 197 6.61 20.36 -11.95
C VAL A 197 7.18 21.76 -12.00
N ASN A 198 7.90 22.21 -10.95
CA ASN A 198 8.49 23.53 -10.91
C ASN A 198 9.59 23.74 -11.96
N LYS A 199 10.32 22.69 -12.34
CA LYS A 199 11.35 22.73 -13.41
C LYS A 199 10.76 22.73 -14.83
N SER A 200 9.53 22.28 -15.02
CA SER A 200 8.91 22.19 -16.36
C SER A 200 8.71 23.55 -17.07
N LYS A 201 9.14 24.67 -16.45
CA LYS A 201 9.09 26.06 -16.97
C LYS A 201 7.69 26.55 -17.37
N GLN A 202 6.66 25.84 -17.03
CA GLN A 202 5.31 26.39 -17.06
C GLN A 202 5.10 27.06 -15.71
N LYS A 203 4.74 28.33 -15.71
CA LYS A 203 4.35 29.19 -14.60
C LYS A 203 4.64 28.58 -13.22
N GLN A 204 5.44 29.17 -12.38
CA GLN A 204 5.62 28.67 -11.02
C GLN A 204 4.25 28.33 -10.41
N LEU A 205 3.99 27.05 -10.26
CA LEU A 205 2.77 26.58 -9.63
C LEU A 205 2.92 26.87 -8.12
N ASP A 206 1.94 27.52 -7.55
CA ASP A 206 1.90 27.69 -6.11
C ASP A 206 1.50 26.37 -5.41
N LYS A 207 1.56 26.35 -4.08
CA LYS A 207 1.18 25.16 -3.31
C LYS A 207 -0.26 24.71 -3.57
N ASN A 208 -1.17 25.65 -3.80
CA ASN A 208 -2.57 25.31 -4.09
C ASN A 208 -2.71 24.66 -5.46
N ASP A 209 -1.91 25.10 -6.44
CA ASP A 209 -1.90 24.50 -7.79
C ASP A 209 -1.40 23.04 -7.72
N ILE A 210 -0.39 22.77 -6.90
CA ILE A 210 0.15 21.40 -6.70
C ILE A 210 -0.86 20.51 -5.97
N ASP A 211 -1.51 21.02 -4.93
CA ASP A 211 -2.58 20.30 -4.22
C ASP A 211 -3.77 20.02 -5.16
N ASN A 212 -4.10 20.95 -6.04
CA ASN A 212 -5.14 20.76 -7.07
C ASN A 212 -4.73 19.71 -8.12
N LEU A 213 -3.48 19.74 -8.61
CA LEU A 213 -2.96 18.71 -9.51
C LEU A 213 -2.97 17.34 -8.88
N GLN A 214 -2.63 17.24 -7.60
CA GLN A 214 -2.70 16.02 -6.83
C GLN A 214 -4.12 15.46 -6.82
N GLN A 215 -5.13 16.30 -6.55
CA GLN A 215 -6.54 15.90 -6.58
C GLN A 215 -7.01 15.48 -7.99
N VAL A 216 -6.60 16.22 -9.03
CA VAL A 216 -6.92 15.88 -10.44
C VAL A 216 -6.32 14.53 -10.83
N CYS A 217 -5.16 14.19 -10.29
CA CYS A 217 -4.51 12.89 -10.48
C CYS A 217 -5.00 11.82 -9.48
N TYR A 218 -6.15 12.02 -8.85
CA TYR A 218 -6.78 11.05 -7.92
C TYR A 218 -5.87 10.66 -6.75
N ASP A 219 -5.05 11.57 -6.25
CA ASP A 219 -4.02 11.32 -5.23
C ASP A 219 -3.02 10.20 -5.61
N SER A 220 -2.94 9.86 -6.89
CA SER A 220 -2.01 8.86 -7.41
C SER A 220 -0.71 9.52 -7.88
N SER A 221 0.38 9.20 -7.21
CA SER A 221 1.72 9.70 -7.55
C SER A 221 2.20 9.23 -8.93
N ILE A 222 1.83 8.01 -9.35
CA ILE A 222 2.21 7.45 -10.66
C ILE A 222 1.44 8.10 -11.81
N VAL A 223 0.16 8.44 -11.60
CA VAL A 223 -0.63 9.22 -12.59
C VAL A 223 -0.06 10.61 -12.74
N LEU A 224 0.29 11.28 -11.63
CA LEU A 224 0.96 12.58 -11.67
C LEU A 224 2.33 12.49 -12.36
N GLY A 225 3.10 11.43 -12.09
CA GLY A 225 4.37 11.15 -12.77
C GLY A 225 4.23 11.07 -14.29
N ARG A 226 3.19 10.38 -14.80
CA ARG A 226 2.89 10.31 -16.22
C ARG A 226 2.57 11.69 -16.82
N PHE A 227 1.76 12.49 -16.13
CA PHE A 227 1.44 13.83 -16.54
C PHE A 227 2.70 14.72 -16.62
N ILE A 228 3.56 14.68 -15.62
CA ILE A 228 4.83 15.43 -15.57
C ILE A 228 5.73 15.01 -16.72
N ARG A 229 5.91 13.70 -16.94
CA ARG A 229 6.72 13.17 -18.03
C ARG A 229 6.22 13.69 -19.39
N GLN A 230 4.92 13.60 -19.64
CA GLN A 230 4.33 14.09 -20.89
C GLN A 230 4.56 15.59 -21.10
N MET A 231 4.47 16.41 -20.04
CA MET A 231 4.77 17.85 -20.13
C MET A 231 6.25 18.13 -20.43
N MET A 232 7.17 17.26 -20.00
CA MET A 232 8.60 17.44 -20.22
C MET A 232 9.07 16.88 -21.57
N GLU A 233 8.57 15.73 -22.00
CA GLU A 233 8.97 15.07 -23.25
C GLU A 233 8.52 15.82 -24.50
N THR A 234 7.46 16.62 -24.44
CA THR A 234 7.04 17.48 -25.56
C THR A 234 8.06 18.56 -25.94
N LYS A 235 9.13 18.73 -25.16
CA LYS A 235 10.09 19.84 -25.30
C LYS A 235 11.55 19.42 -25.47
N SER A 236 11.93 18.15 -25.26
CA SER A 236 13.34 17.76 -25.26
C SER A 236 13.59 16.27 -25.54
N ASN A 237 14.82 15.95 -25.95
CA ASN A 237 15.30 14.59 -26.25
C ASN A 237 15.64 13.83 -24.94
N GLY A 238 14.69 13.31 -24.18
CA GLY A 238 14.87 12.37 -23.07
C GLY A 238 15.99 12.65 -22.02
N GLU A 239 17.11 13.23 -22.46
CA GLU A 239 18.25 13.61 -21.63
C GLU A 239 17.92 14.73 -20.64
N ASP A 240 17.09 15.68 -21.07
CA ASP A 240 16.62 16.78 -20.20
C ASP A 240 15.71 16.27 -19.09
N TYR A 241 14.93 15.21 -19.34
CA TYR A 241 14.08 14.59 -18.33
C TYR A 241 14.91 13.91 -17.24
N TYR A 242 15.92 13.12 -17.64
CA TYR A 242 16.82 12.45 -16.69
C TYR A 242 17.56 13.47 -15.81
N ASN A 243 18.13 14.52 -16.43
CA ASN A 243 18.82 15.58 -15.70
C ASN A 243 17.87 16.35 -14.76
N ALA A 244 16.63 16.58 -15.17
CA ALA A 244 15.64 17.22 -14.32
C ALA A 244 15.29 16.36 -13.10
N VAL A 245 15.17 15.02 -13.27
CA VAL A 245 14.93 14.08 -12.17
C VAL A 245 16.15 14.05 -11.23
N HIS A 246 17.37 13.95 -11.77
CA HIS A 246 18.61 14.00 -11.00
C HIS A 246 18.68 15.26 -10.11
N ASP A 247 18.50 16.41 -10.72
CA ASP A 247 18.56 17.69 -10.02
C ASP A 247 17.44 17.87 -8.97
N ALA A 248 16.25 17.35 -9.25
CA ALA A 248 15.15 17.39 -8.30
C ALA A 248 15.38 16.41 -7.15
N LEU A 249 16.01 15.26 -7.42
CA LEU A 249 16.32 14.23 -6.44
C LEU A 249 17.38 14.71 -5.44
N TYR A 250 18.47 15.26 -5.94
CA TYR A 250 19.58 15.69 -5.08
C TYR A 250 19.47 17.14 -4.61
N ALA A 251 18.92 18.04 -5.43
CA ALA A 251 18.74 19.47 -5.13
C ALA A 251 20.01 20.13 -4.51
N GLY A 252 21.19 19.68 -4.96
CA GLY A 252 22.49 20.10 -4.42
C GLY A 252 22.88 19.47 -3.06
N ASN A 253 22.12 18.49 -2.59
CA ASN A 253 22.40 17.76 -1.35
C ASN A 253 23.31 16.54 -1.64
N ASP A 254 24.53 16.58 -1.15
CA ASP A 254 25.53 15.52 -1.25
C ASP A 254 25.54 14.55 -0.05
N SER A 255 24.65 14.75 0.92
CA SER A 255 24.61 13.93 2.13
C SER A 255 24.24 12.48 1.80
N CYS A 256 25.07 11.55 2.27
CA CYS A 256 24.82 10.10 2.21
C CYS A 256 24.78 9.47 3.61
N THR A 257 24.65 10.27 4.67
CA THR A 257 24.69 9.76 6.03
C THR A 257 23.54 10.29 6.87
N SER A 258 23.10 9.45 7.78
CA SER A 258 22.15 9.78 8.85
C SER A 258 22.31 8.74 9.97
N PRO A 259 21.80 8.98 11.18
CA PRO A 259 21.82 7.98 12.24
C PRO A 259 21.17 6.65 11.81
N LEU A 260 20.09 6.68 11.03
CA LEU A 260 19.43 5.48 10.51
C LEU A 260 20.34 4.71 9.54
N ILE A 261 20.93 5.40 8.57
CA ILE A 261 21.83 4.78 7.58
C ILE A 261 23.07 4.19 8.26
N GLN A 262 23.64 4.90 9.23
CA GLN A 262 24.77 4.41 10.02
C GLN A 262 24.41 3.10 10.75
N GLU A 263 23.23 3.03 11.39
CA GLU A 263 22.81 1.81 12.10
C GLU A 263 22.50 0.66 11.14
N ILE A 264 22.00 0.93 9.95
CA ILE A 264 21.85 -0.09 8.89
C ILE A 264 23.22 -0.63 8.48
N CYS A 265 24.18 0.23 8.19
CA CYS A 265 25.55 -0.18 7.87
C CYS A 265 26.20 -0.97 9.02
N ASN A 266 26.02 -0.53 10.26
CA ASN A 266 26.51 -1.23 11.45
C ASN A 266 25.90 -2.63 11.60
N LEU A 267 24.60 -2.79 11.32
CA LEU A 267 23.93 -4.10 11.34
C LEU A 267 24.46 -5.02 10.23
N ILE A 268 24.69 -4.49 9.02
CA ILE A 268 25.31 -5.24 7.94
C ILE A 268 26.73 -5.70 8.31
N LEU A 269 27.55 -4.83 8.92
CA LEU A 269 28.89 -5.19 9.40
C LEU A 269 28.87 -6.25 10.47
N ALA A 270 28.02 -6.08 11.48
CA ALA A 270 27.90 -7.02 12.60
C ALA A 270 27.44 -8.41 12.16
N LYS A 271 26.62 -8.50 11.11
CA LYS A 271 26.03 -9.75 10.62
C LYS A 271 26.39 -10.02 9.14
N ARG A 272 27.63 -9.69 8.74
CA ARG A 272 28.09 -9.70 7.34
C ARG A 272 27.87 -11.02 6.63
N GLN A 273 28.00 -12.14 7.32
CA GLN A 273 27.81 -13.47 6.74
C GLN A 273 26.35 -13.78 6.39
N PHE A 274 25.39 -13.15 7.07
CA PHE A 274 23.95 -13.38 6.90
C PHE A 274 23.27 -12.28 6.08
N ALA A 275 23.81 -11.05 6.03
CA ALA A 275 23.31 -9.98 5.19
C ALA A 275 23.57 -10.29 3.72
N LYS A 276 22.52 -10.44 2.89
CA LYS A 276 22.64 -10.89 1.50
C LYS A 276 22.50 -9.77 0.48
N SER A 277 21.52 -8.89 0.65
CA SER A 277 21.24 -7.85 -0.33
C SER A 277 20.44 -6.69 0.25
N ILE A 278 20.46 -5.59 -0.47
CA ILE A 278 19.49 -4.51 -0.37
C ILE A 278 18.66 -4.50 -1.64
N ILE A 279 17.34 -4.45 -1.50
CA ILE A 279 16.40 -4.16 -2.57
C ILE A 279 15.83 -2.79 -2.29
N THR A 280 16.05 -1.83 -3.18
CA THR A 280 15.60 -0.45 -2.97
C THR A 280 14.66 0.01 -4.08
N TYR A 281 13.62 0.72 -3.65
CA TYR A 281 12.68 1.44 -4.50
C TYR A 281 13.14 2.88 -4.77
N ASN A 282 14.26 3.27 -4.11
CA ASN A 282 14.86 4.58 -4.27
C ASN A 282 15.75 4.61 -5.51
N PHE A 283 15.83 5.77 -6.15
CA PHE A 283 16.67 5.97 -7.33
C PHE A 283 18.11 6.34 -6.98
N ASP A 284 18.31 6.91 -5.78
CA ASP A 284 19.59 7.48 -5.33
C ASP A 284 20.62 6.43 -4.93
N ASP A 285 21.88 6.86 -4.85
CA ASP A 285 23.05 6.08 -4.45
C ASP A 285 23.49 6.32 -2.98
N VAL A 286 22.57 6.78 -2.14
CA VAL A 286 22.89 7.12 -0.74
C VAL A 286 23.44 5.93 0.02
N MET A 287 22.88 4.73 -0.19
CA MET A 287 23.35 3.53 0.51
C MET A 287 24.70 3.07 0.01
N GLU A 288 24.96 3.14 -1.28
CA GLU A 288 26.26 2.83 -1.88
C GLU A 288 27.37 3.68 -1.28
N ARG A 289 27.18 4.99 -1.32
CA ARG A 289 28.16 5.95 -0.76
C ARG A 289 28.34 5.78 0.75
N ALA A 290 27.25 5.51 1.48
CA ALA A 290 27.32 5.25 2.92
C ALA A 290 28.10 3.97 3.24
N MET A 291 27.88 2.90 2.46
CA MET A 291 28.58 1.63 2.62
C MET A 291 30.06 1.74 2.24
N ASP A 292 30.39 2.48 1.20
CA ASP A 292 31.79 2.76 0.82
C ASP A 292 32.54 3.51 1.92
N ASN A 293 31.89 4.49 2.57
CA ASN A 293 32.45 5.24 3.69
C ASN A 293 32.84 4.37 4.89
N VAL A 294 32.18 3.22 5.07
CA VAL A 294 32.50 2.24 6.15
C VAL A 294 33.24 1.01 5.65
N GLY A 295 33.70 1.02 4.41
CA GLY A 295 34.52 -0.04 3.82
C GLY A 295 33.74 -1.29 3.40
N ILE A 296 32.44 -1.22 3.22
CA ILE A 296 31.63 -2.30 2.67
C ILE A 296 31.63 -2.20 1.15
N LYS A 297 32.40 -3.06 0.47
CA LYS A 297 32.35 -3.14 -0.99
C LYS A 297 30.94 -3.52 -1.44
N ASN A 298 30.37 -2.73 -2.31
CA ASN A 298 29.02 -2.91 -2.83
C ASN A 298 28.97 -2.66 -4.35
N TYR A 299 27.86 -3.00 -4.98
CA TYR A 299 27.60 -2.66 -6.38
C TYR A 299 26.11 -2.54 -6.65
N SER A 300 25.75 -1.57 -7.51
CA SER A 300 24.37 -1.28 -7.89
C SER A 300 23.92 -2.18 -9.06
N ILE A 301 22.71 -2.74 -8.94
CA ILE A 301 22.06 -3.56 -9.97
C ILE A 301 20.76 -2.85 -10.35
N PHE A 302 20.66 -2.44 -11.62
CA PHE A 302 19.48 -1.74 -12.17
C PHE A 302 19.07 -2.30 -13.55
N GLY A 303 19.44 -3.56 -13.81
CA GLY A 303 19.16 -4.31 -15.02
C GLY A 303 19.76 -5.71 -14.92
N MET A 304 19.90 -6.39 -16.07
CA MET A 304 20.58 -7.68 -16.15
C MET A 304 22.10 -7.47 -16.16
N ASN A 305 22.67 -7.20 -15.00
CA ASN A 305 24.11 -7.01 -14.82
C ASN A 305 24.82 -8.33 -14.49
N GLN A 306 26.12 -8.39 -14.77
CA GLN A 306 26.95 -9.53 -14.34
C GLN A 306 27.15 -9.49 -12.81
N PRO A 307 27.03 -10.62 -12.09
CA PRO A 307 27.33 -10.68 -10.67
C PRO A 307 28.75 -10.25 -10.36
N GLN A 308 28.95 -9.52 -9.27
CA GLN A 308 30.24 -9.09 -8.77
C GLN A 308 30.47 -9.66 -7.37
N GLN A 309 31.78 -9.79 -6.98
CA GLN A 309 32.16 -10.21 -5.62
C GLN A 309 32.07 -9.03 -4.64
N ALA A 310 30.86 -8.44 -4.50
CA ALA A 310 30.57 -7.33 -3.61
C ALA A 310 29.13 -7.44 -3.10
N PHE A 311 28.75 -6.60 -2.17
CA PHE A 311 27.39 -6.63 -1.63
C PHE A 311 26.39 -6.04 -2.64
N PRO A 312 25.36 -6.77 -3.08
CA PRO A 312 24.45 -6.31 -4.12
C PRO A 312 23.39 -5.36 -3.58
N ILE A 313 23.14 -4.27 -4.33
CA ILE A 313 22.06 -3.32 -4.10
C ILE A 313 21.21 -3.28 -5.38
N TYR A 314 19.97 -3.77 -5.30
CA TYR A 314 19.05 -3.89 -6.42
C TYR A 314 18.13 -2.67 -6.49
N HIS A 315 18.29 -1.82 -7.49
CA HIS A 315 17.42 -0.65 -7.75
C HIS A 315 16.25 -1.05 -8.63
N VAL A 316 15.22 -1.58 -8.02
CA VAL A 316 14.06 -2.17 -8.72
C VAL A 316 13.19 -1.16 -9.46
N HIS A 317 13.30 0.12 -9.14
CA HIS A 317 12.63 1.24 -9.79
C HIS A 317 13.54 2.13 -10.64
N GLY A 318 14.79 1.72 -10.86
CA GLY A 318 15.78 2.50 -11.62
C GLY A 318 16.83 3.16 -10.73
N PHE A 319 17.90 3.66 -11.34
CA PHE A 319 19.08 4.16 -10.65
C PHE A 319 19.55 5.49 -11.22
N ILE A 320 19.80 6.45 -10.34
CA ILE A 320 20.30 7.80 -10.65
C ILE A 320 21.37 8.13 -9.61
N PRO A 321 22.66 7.97 -9.92
CA PRO A 321 23.74 8.27 -8.98
C PRO A 321 23.91 9.78 -8.79
N TYR A 322 24.50 10.17 -7.68
CA TYR A 322 24.87 11.57 -7.40
C TYR A 322 25.89 12.12 -8.42
N ASP A 323 26.92 11.32 -8.72
CA ASP A 323 27.87 11.67 -9.78
C ASP A 323 27.28 11.31 -11.16
N ASN A 324 26.81 12.35 -11.84
CA ASN A 324 26.20 12.24 -13.17
C ASN A 324 27.23 12.29 -14.33
N SER A 325 28.51 12.10 -14.04
CA SER A 325 29.59 12.16 -15.05
C SER A 325 29.51 11.03 -16.09
N GLN A 326 28.79 9.94 -15.75
CA GLN A 326 28.54 8.80 -16.65
C GLN A 326 27.05 8.68 -16.96
N ILE A 327 26.73 8.64 -18.25
CA ILE A 327 25.32 8.43 -18.69
C ILE A 327 24.90 6.99 -18.34
N ILE A 328 24.16 6.84 -17.27
CA ILE A 328 23.58 5.56 -16.88
C ILE A 328 22.24 5.41 -17.59
N LYS A 329 22.11 4.38 -18.43
CA LYS A 329 20.87 4.06 -19.16
C LYS A 329 19.85 3.34 -18.26
N SER A 330 19.56 3.91 -17.11
CA SER A 330 18.48 3.44 -16.22
C SER A 330 17.30 4.40 -16.32
N VAL A 331 16.14 3.89 -16.67
CA VAL A 331 14.91 4.68 -16.71
C VAL A 331 14.23 4.57 -15.34
N PRO A 332 14.09 5.68 -14.59
CA PRO A 332 13.40 5.66 -13.32
C PRO A 332 11.90 5.37 -13.53
N ILE A 333 11.35 4.50 -12.70
CA ILE A 333 9.91 4.15 -12.73
C ILE A 333 9.16 5.23 -11.95
N LEU A 334 8.87 6.33 -12.62
CA LEU A 334 8.17 7.49 -12.07
C LEU A 334 6.74 7.62 -12.57
N SER A 335 6.44 7.06 -13.74
CA SER A 335 5.13 7.18 -14.37
C SER A 335 4.36 5.86 -14.38
N GLU A 336 3.05 5.99 -14.50
CA GLU A 336 2.14 4.85 -14.65
C GLU A 336 2.56 3.91 -15.79
N GLU A 337 3.10 4.44 -16.88
CA GLU A 337 3.50 3.66 -18.04
C GLU A 337 4.71 2.76 -17.76
N GLU A 338 5.75 3.29 -17.10
CA GLU A 338 6.89 2.48 -16.65
C GLU A 338 6.44 1.44 -15.62
N TYR A 339 5.57 1.84 -14.69
CA TYR A 339 5.03 0.95 -13.68
C TYR A 339 4.28 -0.24 -14.32
N HIS A 340 3.44 0.01 -15.32
CA HIS A 340 2.70 -1.04 -16.03
C HIS A 340 3.63 -2.02 -16.74
N ARG A 341 4.76 -1.57 -17.29
CA ARG A 341 5.74 -2.46 -17.94
C ARG A 341 6.32 -3.48 -16.94
N VAL A 342 6.62 -3.05 -15.73
CA VAL A 342 7.14 -3.94 -14.67
C VAL A 342 6.04 -4.85 -14.14
N TYR A 343 4.84 -4.30 -13.90
CA TYR A 343 3.70 -5.03 -13.37
C TYR A 343 3.19 -6.13 -14.32
N ALA A 344 3.09 -5.82 -15.62
CA ALA A 344 2.59 -6.75 -16.63
C ALA A 344 3.54 -7.92 -16.91
N ASN A 345 4.85 -7.75 -16.68
CA ASN A 345 5.84 -8.78 -16.90
C ASN A 345 6.29 -9.43 -15.59
N SER A 346 5.66 -10.55 -15.23
CA SER A 346 5.99 -11.30 -14.01
C SER A 346 7.45 -11.79 -13.99
N TYR A 347 8.08 -11.98 -15.15
CA TYR A 347 9.47 -12.41 -15.31
C TYR A 347 10.44 -11.22 -15.48
N ASN A 348 9.98 -10.00 -15.24
CA ASN A 348 10.89 -8.86 -15.18
C ASN A 348 11.96 -9.14 -14.11
N TRP A 349 13.21 -8.84 -14.41
CA TRP A 349 14.35 -9.11 -13.52
C TRP A 349 14.11 -8.57 -12.10
N SER A 350 13.51 -7.37 -11.98
CA SER A 350 13.24 -6.75 -10.69
C SER A 350 12.19 -7.52 -9.88
N ASN A 351 11.18 -8.13 -10.52
CA ASN A 351 10.19 -8.98 -9.86
C ASN A 351 10.83 -10.30 -9.40
N VAL A 352 11.68 -10.89 -10.26
CA VAL A 352 12.37 -12.16 -9.95
C VAL A 352 13.30 -12.00 -8.75
N GLU A 353 14.10 -10.94 -8.69
CA GLU A 353 15.01 -10.68 -7.56
C GLU A 353 14.25 -10.42 -6.26
N GLN A 354 13.14 -9.69 -6.32
CA GLN A 354 12.28 -9.47 -5.15
C GLN A 354 11.66 -10.78 -4.65
N ILE A 355 11.09 -11.60 -5.54
CA ILE A 355 10.52 -12.90 -5.17
C ILE A 355 11.61 -13.81 -4.61
N HIS A 356 12.81 -13.83 -5.21
CA HIS A 356 13.95 -14.60 -4.72
C HIS A 356 14.31 -14.21 -3.29
N ALA A 357 14.46 -12.92 -2.99
CA ALA A 357 14.72 -12.44 -1.63
C ALA A 357 13.59 -12.80 -0.66
N LEU A 358 12.33 -12.55 -1.03
CA LEU A 358 11.15 -12.88 -0.23
C LEU A 358 11.02 -14.39 0.04
N SER A 359 11.44 -15.24 -0.89
CA SER A 359 11.36 -16.70 -0.74
C SER A 359 12.55 -17.30 0.03
N ARG A 360 13.73 -16.68 0.01
CA ARG A 360 14.96 -17.27 0.53
C ARG A 360 15.52 -16.63 1.78
N THR A 361 15.16 -15.37 2.05
CA THR A 361 15.73 -14.62 3.18
C THR A 361 14.65 -14.07 4.11
N THR A 362 15.00 -13.71 5.33
CA THR A 362 14.18 -12.86 6.17
C THR A 362 14.30 -11.43 5.67
N CYS A 363 13.20 -10.81 5.25
CA CYS A 363 13.22 -9.46 4.71
C CYS A 363 12.85 -8.41 5.77
N ILE A 364 13.60 -7.31 5.79
CA ILE A 364 13.40 -6.17 6.70
C ILE A 364 13.04 -4.96 5.87
N PHE A 365 11.81 -4.47 6.03
CA PHE A 365 11.26 -3.35 5.27
C PHE A 365 11.39 -2.05 6.08
N ILE A 366 12.08 -1.05 5.53
CA ILE A 366 12.33 0.24 6.18
C ILE A 366 12.03 1.39 5.22
N GLY A 367 11.26 2.37 5.69
CA GLY A 367 10.98 3.59 4.92
C GLY A 367 10.03 3.41 3.75
N LEU A 368 9.33 2.29 3.67
CA LEU A 368 8.30 1.97 2.68
C LEU A 368 6.91 2.28 3.25
N SER A 369 6.03 2.87 2.42
CA SER A 369 4.62 3.07 2.79
C SER A 369 3.79 1.79 2.75
N MET A 370 4.32 0.74 2.12
CA MET A 370 3.65 -0.54 1.88
C MET A 370 2.36 -0.42 1.02
N THR A 371 2.25 0.66 0.26
CA THR A 371 1.11 0.93 -0.62
C THR A 371 1.36 0.52 -2.08
N ASP A 372 2.59 0.16 -2.43
CA ASP A 372 2.94 -0.29 -3.79
C ASP A 372 2.20 -1.58 -4.15
N PRO A 373 1.33 -1.58 -5.19
CA PRO A 373 0.52 -2.76 -5.53
C PRO A 373 1.36 -3.93 -6.03
N ASN A 374 2.49 -3.67 -6.70
CA ASN A 374 3.37 -4.72 -7.18
C ASN A 374 4.08 -5.43 -6.02
N LEU A 375 4.61 -4.66 -5.06
CA LEU A 375 5.20 -5.24 -3.85
C LEU A 375 4.19 -6.10 -3.09
N ARG A 376 2.96 -5.61 -2.91
CA ARG A 376 1.90 -6.36 -2.22
C ARG A 376 1.58 -7.66 -2.95
N ARG A 377 1.50 -7.64 -4.28
CA ARG A 377 1.33 -8.84 -5.12
C ARG A 377 2.48 -9.84 -4.93
N LEU A 378 3.73 -9.35 -4.88
CA LEU A 378 4.89 -10.22 -4.68
C LEU A 378 4.91 -10.85 -3.28
N LEU A 379 4.48 -10.12 -2.25
CA LEU A 379 4.30 -10.64 -0.91
C LEU A 379 3.22 -11.72 -0.86
N ASP A 380 2.07 -11.52 -1.50
CA ASP A 380 1.02 -12.52 -1.61
C ASP A 380 1.49 -13.81 -2.30
N ILE A 381 2.34 -13.70 -3.31
CA ILE A 381 2.93 -14.85 -3.98
C ILE A 381 3.90 -15.58 -3.03
N ALA A 382 4.80 -14.84 -2.37
CA ALA A 382 5.84 -15.42 -1.54
C ALA A 382 5.29 -16.13 -0.29
N ILE A 383 4.19 -15.61 0.30
CA ILE A 383 3.61 -16.22 1.50
C ILE A 383 2.93 -17.55 1.21
N ARG A 384 2.33 -17.72 0.03
CA ARG A 384 1.69 -18.99 -0.36
C ARG A 384 2.67 -20.15 -0.41
N ASP A 385 3.92 -19.85 -0.79
CA ASP A 385 5.00 -20.85 -0.85
C ASP A 385 5.62 -21.16 0.52
N SER A 386 5.30 -20.39 1.57
CA SER A 386 5.90 -20.47 2.91
C SER A 386 4.97 -21.05 3.98
N GLU A 387 3.97 -21.86 3.61
CA GLU A 387 2.99 -22.44 4.54
C GLU A 387 2.26 -21.38 5.39
N ASN A 388 2.12 -20.17 4.86
CA ASN A 388 1.49 -19.00 5.48
C ASN A 388 2.14 -18.52 6.79
N GLU A 389 3.42 -18.80 7.02
CA GLU A 389 4.13 -18.27 8.18
C GLU A 389 4.71 -16.88 7.92
N ALA A 390 4.36 -15.91 8.77
CA ALA A 390 4.94 -14.56 8.73
C ALA A 390 6.40 -14.60 9.21
N ARG A 391 7.34 -14.34 8.29
CA ARG A 391 8.78 -14.40 8.55
C ARG A 391 9.54 -13.11 8.28
N HIS A 392 8.86 -12.09 7.73
CA HIS A 392 9.44 -10.79 7.41
C HIS A 392 9.01 -9.73 8.42
N PHE A 393 9.74 -8.63 8.47
CA PHE A 393 9.51 -7.54 9.42
C PHE A 393 9.39 -6.20 8.68
N VAL A 394 8.39 -5.39 9.06
CA VAL A 394 8.20 -4.06 8.51
C VAL A 394 8.15 -3.00 9.60
N PHE A 395 8.95 -1.95 9.45
CA PHE A 395 8.93 -0.79 10.34
C PHE A 395 7.93 0.24 9.82
N LEU A 396 6.90 0.53 10.61
CA LEU A 396 5.85 1.48 10.25
C LEU A 396 5.63 2.52 11.35
N PRO A 397 5.30 3.78 10.99
CA PRO A 397 4.93 4.79 11.98
C PRO A 397 3.60 4.41 12.64
N GLN A 398 3.48 4.70 13.93
CA GLN A 398 2.21 4.55 14.64
C GLN A 398 1.11 5.39 13.96
N ILE A 399 -0.12 4.88 13.99
CA ILE A 399 -1.27 5.58 13.42
C ILE A 399 -1.72 6.66 14.40
N LYS A 400 -1.76 7.92 13.92
CA LYS A 400 -2.18 9.12 14.68
C LYS A 400 -3.31 9.88 13.96
N GLU A 401 -4.11 9.18 13.17
CA GLU A 401 -5.13 9.81 12.31
C GLU A 401 -6.36 10.32 13.09
N PHE A 402 -6.67 9.65 14.20
CA PHE A 402 -7.81 10.04 15.04
C PHE A 402 -7.37 11.12 16.06
N LYS A 403 -7.16 12.35 15.56
CA LYS A 403 -6.83 13.51 16.40
C LYS A 403 -8.12 14.24 16.81
N ASN A 404 -8.17 14.77 18.04
CA ASN A 404 -9.30 15.59 18.55
C ASN A 404 -10.67 14.89 18.54
N VAL A 405 -10.70 13.57 18.62
CA VAL A 405 -11.91 12.77 18.71
C VAL A 405 -11.94 12.08 20.09
N LYS A 406 -13.12 11.96 20.69
CA LYS A 406 -13.26 11.18 21.93
C LYS A 406 -12.69 9.78 21.73
N ASP A 407 -11.90 9.30 22.70
CA ASP A 407 -11.20 8.00 22.66
C ASP A 407 -10.19 7.86 21.49
N SER A 408 -9.48 8.95 21.13
CA SER A 408 -8.51 8.98 20.02
C SER A 408 -7.45 7.87 20.13
N ASP A 409 -6.87 7.67 21.29
CA ASP A 409 -5.80 6.67 21.51
C ASP A 409 -6.33 5.25 21.29
N ARG A 410 -7.51 4.94 21.84
CA ARG A 410 -8.16 3.65 21.63
C ARG A 410 -8.44 3.38 20.14
N LYS A 411 -8.91 4.41 19.40
CA LYS A 411 -9.18 4.28 17.96
C LYS A 411 -7.90 4.10 17.15
N ASN A 412 -6.83 4.83 17.50
CA ASN A 412 -5.53 4.66 16.88
C ASN A 412 -4.96 3.26 17.17
N ASN A 413 -5.03 2.77 18.41
CA ASN A 413 -4.59 1.44 18.78
C ASN A 413 -5.38 0.34 18.04
N GLU A 414 -6.69 0.49 17.91
CA GLU A 414 -7.51 -0.45 17.14
C GLU A 414 -7.15 -0.43 15.66
N ALA A 415 -6.91 0.75 15.06
CA ALA A 415 -6.45 0.85 13.68
C ALA A 415 -5.08 0.16 13.48
N MET A 416 -4.14 0.33 14.43
CA MET A 416 -2.84 -0.36 14.40
C MET A 416 -3.02 -1.87 14.51
N ARG A 417 -3.91 -2.37 15.37
CA ARG A 417 -4.22 -3.80 15.48
C ARG A 417 -4.75 -4.37 14.16
N ILE A 418 -5.68 -3.66 13.52
CA ILE A 418 -6.24 -4.05 12.21
C ILE A 418 -5.14 -4.08 11.14
N HIS A 419 -4.29 -3.05 11.07
CA HIS A 419 -3.18 -3.02 10.12
C HIS A 419 -2.19 -4.15 10.34
N LYS A 420 -1.87 -4.46 11.61
CA LYS A 420 -1.01 -5.59 11.96
C LYS A 420 -1.57 -6.91 11.42
N GLU A 421 -2.85 -7.18 11.62
CA GLU A 421 -3.50 -8.40 11.12
C GLU A 421 -3.42 -8.50 9.59
N MET A 422 -3.72 -7.40 8.89
CA MET A 422 -3.59 -7.31 7.43
C MET A 422 -2.16 -7.59 6.94
N PHE A 423 -1.14 -7.07 7.64
CA PHE A 423 0.25 -7.33 7.26
C PHE A 423 0.70 -8.75 7.61
N LEU A 424 0.16 -9.36 8.66
CA LEU A 424 0.40 -10.78 8.95
C LEU A 424 -0.08 -11.68 7.82
N GLU A 425 -1.20 -11.37 7.18
CA GLU A 425 -1.69 -12.09 5.99
C GLU A 425 -0.73 -11.98 4.80
N LEU A 426 0.06 -10.91 4.71
CA LEU A 426 1.12 -10.72 3.73
C LEU A 426 2.49 -11.27 4.17
N GLY A 427 2.55 -12.02 5.27
CA GLY A 427 3.79 -12.58 5.79
C GLY A 427 4.68 -11.59 6.55
N LEU A 428 4.13 -10.44 6.96
CA LEU A 428 4.87 -9.35 7.59
C LEU A 428 4.47 -9.18 9.06
N ARG A 429 5.45 -9.05 9.93
CA ARG A 429 5.30 -8.65 11.33
C ARG A 429 5.62 -7.16 11.45
N VAL A 430 4.70 -6.36 11.98
CA VAL A 430 4.85 -4.90 12.06
C VAL A 430 5.59 -4.52 13.34
N ILE A 431 6.65 -3.73 13.18
CA ILE A 431 7.37 -3.06 14.26
C ILE A 431 7.00 -1.59 14.21
N TRP A 432 6.14 -1.16 15.13
CA TRP A 432 5.67 0.22 15.20
C TRP A 432 6.72 1.15 15.80
N TYR A 433 6.83 2.37 15.26
CA TYR A 433 7.66 3.43 15.83
C TYR A 433 6.87 4.74 15.98
N THR A 434 7.28 5.59 16.92
CA THR A 434 6.61 6.88 17.22
C THR A 434 6.94 7.97 16.22
N ASP A 435 8.22 8.09 15.87
CA ASP A 435 8.75 9.00 14.85
C ASP A 435 10.08 8.48 14.27
N TYR A 436 10.56 9.11 13.22
CA TYR A 436 11.77 8.67 12.50
C TYR A 436 13.04 8.66 13.36
N THR A 437 13.11 9.42 14.46
CA THR A 437 14.29 9.48 15.33
C THR A 437 14.46 8.23 16.18
N GLU A 438 13.40 7.42 16.32
CA GLU A 438 13.42 6.15 17.04
C GLU A 438 14.01 5.01 16.22
N LEU A 439 13.89 5.07 14.87
CA LEU A 439 14.34 4.01 13.98
C LEU A 439 15.79 3.57 14.16
N PRO A 440 16.79 4.47 14.31
CA PRO A 440 18.17 4.05 14.54
C PRO A 440 18.32 3.15 15.76
N THR A 441 17.64 3.50 16.84
CA THR A 441 17.66 2.70 18.10
C THR A 441 17.04 1.33 17.87
N LEU A 442 15.87 1.26 17.22
CA LEU A 442 15.19 0.00 16.96
C LEU A 442 15.99 -0.92 16.02
N ILE A 443 16.65 -0.35 14.99
CA ILE A 443 17.55 -1.11 14.11
C ILE A 443 18.78 -1.59 14.88
N GLY A 444 19.35 -0.75 15.76
CA GLY A 444 20.46 -1.13 16.63
C GLY A 444 20.17 -2.31 17.54
N MET A 445 18.92 -2.50 17.96
CA MET A 445 18.49 -3.64 18.79
C MET A 445 18.51 -4.98 18.03
N LEU A 446 18.59 -4.98 16.71
CA LEU A 446 18.64 -6.20 15.86
C LEU A 446 20.05 -6.82 15.77
N LYS A 447 21.09 -6.18 16.30
CA LYS A 447 22.48 -6.67 16.30
C LYS A 447 22.72 -7.92 17.17
#